data_6d7b231236f92e92ff38a31cccc58f52
#
_entry.id   6d7b231236f92e92ff38a31cccc58f52
#
_cell.length_a   1.000
_cell.length_b   1.000
_cell.length_c   1.000
_cell.angle_alpha   90.00
_cell.angle_beta   90.00
_cell.angle_gamma   90.00
#
_symmetry.space_group_name_H-M   'P 1'
#
loop_
_entity.id
_entity.type
_entity.pdbx_description
1 polymer ?
#
loop_
_entity_poly.entity_id
_entity_poly.type
_entity_poly.pdbx_seq_one_letter_code
_entity_poly.pdbx_strand_id
1 'polypeptide(L)'
;YFVAVSAASGAVTASVFYQGVLLLVWLVEWLLLTLILPGANLYVLLCMVNHLSKEDMLSKMAELLETMINWSLKTMLGAVLGLQAVRGLVAPAMDAIKRTALGRTAGAIPAVGNAVNAVTELILAGALLVKNCLGAMAVVVLLLAGAGPVIHYGLLSLSYRFLGAVAQPVSDKRIVGCLGTMGEGCALLLRIMLTAEMLCVLTF
;
A
#
# COMPACT_ATOMS: atom_id res chain seq x y z
N TYR A 1 15.56 -33.10 -20.97
CA TYR A 1 15.33 -33.22 -19.52
C TYR A 1 15.84 -31.98 -18.73
N PHE A 2 17.08 -31.52 -19.02
CA PHE A 2 17.67 -30.36 -18.32
C PHE A 2 16.94 -29.05 -18.61
N VAL A 3 16.49 -28.82 -19.84
CA VAL A 3 15.73 -27.64 -20.27
C VAL A 3 14.33 -27.64 -19.66
N ALA A 4 13.68 -28.79 -19.54
CA ALA A 4 12.38 -28.90 -18.90
C ALA A 4 12.43 -28.66 -17.39
N VAL A 5 13.50 -29.10 -16.71
CA VAL A 5 13.71 -28.91 -15.27
C VAL A 5 14.06 -27.46 -14.96
N SER A 6 14.89 -26.79 -15.79
CA SER A 6 15.21 -25.37 -15.57
C SER A 6 14.03 -24.43 -15.86
N ALA A 7 13.19 -24.75 -16.84
CA ALA A 7 11.95 -24.02 -17.09
C ALA A 7 10.92 -24.24 -15.96
N ALA A 8 10.80 -25.47 -15.45
CA ALA A 8 9.93 -25.79 -14.32
C ALA A 8 10.40 -25.12 -13.02
N SER A 9 11.70 -25.13 -12.74
CA SER A 9 12.24 -24.49 -11.52
C SER A 9 12.07 -22.96 -11.54
N GLY A 10 12.22 -22.32 -12.70
CA GLY A 10 11.97 -20.88 -12.87
C GLY A 10 10.49 -20.51 -12.69
N ALA A 11 9.58 -21.34 -13.18
CA ALA A 11 8.14 -21.16 -13.01
C ALA A 11 7.70 -21.36 -11.56
N VAL A 12 8.26 -22.35 -10.87
CA VAL A 12 7.98 -22.62 -9.45
C VAL A 12 8.47 -21.47 -8.58
N THR A 13 9.68 -20.95 -8.80
CA THR A 13 10.22 -19.82 -8.02
C THR A 13 9.40 -18.55 -8.25
N ALA A 14 8.97 -18.30 -9.48
CA ALA A 14 8.11 -17.16 -9.81
C ALA A 14 6.71 -17.30 -9.18
N SER A 15 6.14 -18.49 -9.14
CA SER A 15 4.83 -18.74 -8.52
C SER A 15 4.88 -18.60 -7.00
N VAL A 16 5.92 -19.10 -6.34
CA VAL A 16 6.13 -18.98 -4.89
C VAL A 16 6.31 -17.51 -4.51
N PHE A 17 7.08 -16.76 -5.30
CA PHE A 17 7.27 -15.32 -5.06
C PHE A 17 5.94 -14.54 -5.22
N TYR A 18 5.17 -14.85 -6.26
CA TYR A 18 3.86 -14.24 -6.50
C TYR A 18 2.87 -14.56 -5.37
N GLN A 19 2.84 -15.81 -4.91
CA GLN A 19 2.02 -16.21 -3.75
C GLN A 19 2.45 -15.49 -2.48
N GLY A 20 3.76 -15.30 -2.26
CA GLY A 20 4.28 -14.53 -1.14
C GLY A 20 3.82 -13.06 -1.15
N VAL A 21 3.80 -12.43 -2.33
CA VAL A 21 3.28 -11.06 -2.50
C VAL A 21 1.79 -11.00 -2.19
N LEU A 22 1.00 -11.92 -2.74
CA LEU A 22 -0.45 -11.98 -2.49
C LEU A 22 -0.76 -12.19 -1.01
N LEU A 23 -0.02 -13.06 -0.34
CA LEU A 23 -0.18 -13.33 1.09
C LEU A 23 0.15 -12.08 1.92
N LEU A 24 1.20 -11.36 1.56
CA LEU A 24 1.58 -10.11 2.24
C LEU A 24 0.50 -9.04 2.04
N VAL A 25 -0.01 -8.87 0.82
CA VAL A 25 -1.10 -7.92 0.53
C VAL A 25 -2.35 -8.27 1.34
N TRP A 26 -2.74 -9.53 1.35
CA TRP A 26 -3.88 -10.01 2.14
C TRP A 26 -3.69 -9.77 3.64
N LEU A 27 -2.49 -10.01 4.16
CA LEU A 27 -2.15 -9.78 5.56
C LEU A 27 -2.22 -8.29 5.92
N VAL A 28 -1.70 -7.43 5.04
CA VAL A 28 -1.76 -5.96 5.18
C VAL A 28 -3.21 -5.49 5.20
N GLU A 29 -4.03 -5.94 4.26
CA GLU A 29 -5.45 -5.59 4.16
C GLU A 29 -6.22 -6.06 5.41
N TRP A 30 -6.00 -7.31 5.83
CA TRP A 30 -6.60 -7.86 7.03
C TRP A 30 -6.24 -7.04 8.28
N LEU A 31 -4.97 -6.64 8.41
CA LEU A 31 -4.47 -5.90 9.57
C LEU A 31 -5.02 -4.45 9.58
N LEU A 32 -5.12 -3.81 8.40
CA LEU A 32 -5.75 -2.50 8.25
C LEU A 32 -7.21 -2.52 8.69
N LEU A 33 -7.98 -3.48 8.20
CA LEU A 33 -9.42 -3.55 8.47
C LEU A 33 -9.75 -4.04 9.88
N THR A 34 -9.00 -5.00 10.40
CA THR A 34 -9.32 -5.69 11.66
C THR A 34 -8.70 -5.00 12.88
N LEU A 35 -7.53 -4.37 12.72
CA LEU A 35 -6.81 -3.79 13.86
C LEU A 35 -6.77 -2.26 13.80
N ILE A 36 -6.36 -1.70 12.67
CA ILE A 36 -6.06 -0.26 12.58
C ILE A 36 -7.34 0.58 12.54
N LEU A 37 -8.33 0.17 11.76
CA LEU A 37 -9.57 0.93 11.61
C LEU A 37 -10.41 0.95 12.90
N PRO A 38 -10.69 -0.18 13.59
CA PRO A 38 -11.36 -0.13 14.90
C PRO A 38 -10.47 0.50 15.98
N GLY A 39 -9.14 0.36 15.90
CA GLY A 39 -8.21 1.03 16.81
C GLY A 39 -8.29 2.57 16.69
N ALA A 40 -8.40 3.11 15.48
CA ALA A 40 -8.58 4.54 15.24
C ALA A 40 -9.92 5.05 15.81
N ASN A 41 -11.00 4.30 15.66
CA ASN A 41 -12.30 4.65 16.24
C ASN A 41 -12.24 4.63 17.77
N LEU A 42 -11.59 3.63 18.36
CA LEU A 42 -11.36 3.56 19.81
C LEU A 42 -10.52 4.73 20.32
N TYR A 43 -9.48 5.11 19.58
CA TYR A 43 -8.65 6.28 19.91
C TYR A 43 -9.49 7.55 20.00
N VAL A 44 -10.33 7.82 18.99
CA VAL A 44 -11.20 9.01 18.97
C VAL A 44 -12.17 8.98 20.15
N LEU A 45 -12.79 7.84 20.42
CA LEU A 45 -13.72 7.68 21.56
C LEU A 45 -13.02 7.91 22.90
N LEU A 46 -11.85 7.33 23.11
CA LEU A 46 -11.08 7.52 24.35
C LEU A 46 -10.67 8.97 24.57
N CYS A 47 -10.22 9.64 23.52
CA CYS A 47 -9.87 11.06 23.58
C CYS A 47 -11.11 11.93 23.88
N MET A 48 -12.26 11.65 23.28
CA MET A 48 -13.51 12.37 23.58
C MET A 48 -13.94 12.17 25.03
N VAL A 49 -13.94 10.93 25.51
CA VAL A 49 -14.28 10.61 26.90
C VAL A 49 -13.31 11.29 27.88
N ASN A 50 -12.02 11.32 27.55
CA ASN A 50 -11.00 11.97 28.36
C ASN A 50 -11.24 13.49 28.48
N HIS A 51 -11.64 14.18 27.41
CA HIS A 51 -11.97 15.61 27.44
C HIS A 51 -13.27 15.91 28.19
N LEU A 52 -14.22 14.97 28.22
CA LEU A 52 -15.46 15.11 28.96
C LEU A 52 -15.29 14.76 30.45
N SER A 53 -14.33 13.90 30.78
CA SER A 53 -14.01 13.51 32.15
C SER A 53 -13.29 14.65 32.88
N LYS A 54 -13.44 14.69 34.19
CA LYS A 54 -12.71 15.64 35.06
C LYS A 54 -11.27 15.21 35.34
N GLU A 55 -10.94 13.96 35.10
CA GLU A 55 -9.63 13.37 35.40
C GLU A 55 -9.03 12.79 34.13
N ASP A 56 -7.75 13.08 33.89
CA ASP A 56 -6.98 12.64 32.71
C ASP A 56 -6.56 11.14 32.82
N MET A 57 -7.52 10.26 33.17
CA MET A 57 -7.22 8.84 33.39
C MET A 57 -6.97 8.06 32.11
N LEU A 58 -7.53 8.52 30.99
CA LEU A 58 -7.50 7.79 29.71
C LEU A 58 -6.46 8.32 28.70
N SER A 59 -5.78 9.43 29.02
CA SER A 59 -4.80 10.06 28.13
C SER A 59 -3.66 9.12 27.74
N LYS A 60 -3.14 8.34 28.69
CA LYS A 60 -2.06 7.37 28.42
C LYS A 60 -2.50 6.20 27.56
N MET A 61 -3.76 5.75 27.70
CA MET A 61 -4.30 4.71 26.82
C MET A 61 -4.50 5.21 25.40
N ALA A 62 -4.95 6.45 25.23
CA ALA A 62 -5.07 7.08 23.93
C ALA A 62 -3.72 7.25 23.24
N GLU A 63 -2.70 7.70 23.97
CA GLU A 63 -1.33 7.85 23.48
C GLU A 63 -0.71 6.49 23.05
N LEU A 64 -0.96 5.44 23.83
CA LEU A 64 -0.53 4.08 23.46
C LEU A 64 -1.19 3.62 22.17
N LEU A 65 -2.51 3.82 22.03
CA LEU A 65 -3.23 3.44 20.81
C LEU A 65 -2.73 4.21 19.60
N GLU A 66 -2.53 5.52 19.72
CA GLU A 66 -1.96 6.34 18.64
C GLU A 66 -0.57 5.84 18.24
N THR A 67 0.27 5.56 19.22
CA THR A 67 1.63 5.03 18.98
C THR A 67 1.58 3.68 18.30
N MET A 68 0.71 2.76 18.74
CA MET A 68 0.53 1.44 18.11
C MET A 68 0.06 1.55 16.66
N ILE A 69 -0.93 2.40 16.40
CA ILE A 69 -1.46 2.64 15.04
C ILE A 69 -0.34 3.20 14.15
N ASN A 70 0.35 4.25 14.58
CA ASN A 70 1.42 4.87 13.83
C ASN A 70 2.59 3.91 13.58
N TRP A 71 2.96 3.09 14.57
CA TRP A 71 4.01 2.08 14.44
C TRP A 71 3.58 0.99 13.45
N SER A 72 2.36 0.48 13.54
CA SER A 72 1.82 -0.51 12.62
C SER A 72 1.82 0.00 11.17
N LEU A 73 1.34 1.23 10.94
CA LEU A 73 1.34 1.85 9.60
C LEU A 73 2.75 1.97 9.02
N LYS A 74 3.72 2.42 9.83
CA LYS A 74 5.12 2.53 9.41
C LYS A 74 5.73 1.16 9.10
N THR A 75 5.46 0.16 9.92
CA THR A 75 5.97 -1.21 9.73
C THR A 75 5.39 -1.84 8.46
N MET A 76 4.09 -1.66 8.22
CA MET A 76 3.44 -2.14 7.00
C MET A 76 4.02 -1.48 5.75
N LEU A 77 4.18 -0.17 5.76
CA LEU A 77 4.80 0.57 4.67
C LEU A 77 6.23 0.09 4.43
N GLY A 78 7.02 -0.08 5.50
CA GLY A 78 8.39 -0.58 5.43
C GLY A 78 8.47 -2.00 4.87
N ALA A 79 7.55 -2.90 5.27
CA ALA A 79 7.49 -4.26 4.76
C ALA A 79 7.18 -4.31 3.25
N VAL A 80 6.22 -3.52 2.79
CA VAL A 80 5.86 -3.47 1.37
C VAL A 80 6.97 -2.81 0.54
N LEU A 81 7.58 -1.73 1.03
CA LEU A 81 8.74 -1.11 0.38
C LEU A 81 9.93 -2.07 0.30
N GLY A 82 10.21 -2.82 1.37
CA GLY A 82 11.24 -3.85 1.39
C GLY A 82 10.99 -4.94 0.36
N LEU A 83 9.74 -5.41 0.25
CA LEU A 83 9.35 -6.40 -0.76
C LEU A 83 9.51 -5.85 -2.19
N GLN A 84 9.12 -4.59 -2.44
CA GLN A 84 9.30 -3.94 -3.73
C GLN A 84 10.77 -3.77 -4.10
N ALA A 85 11.64 -3.45 -3.13
CA ALA A 85 13.08 -3.39 -3.35
C ALA A 85 13.64 -4.77 -3.76
N VAL A 86 13.23 -5.83 -3.07
CA VAL A 86 13.61 -7.22 -3.45
C VAL A 86 13.10 -7.57 -4.84
N ARG A 87 11.83 -7.24 -5.14
CA ARG A 87 11.24 -7.44 -6.48
C ARG A 87 12.01 -6.71 -7.57
N GLY A 88 12.42 -5.46 -7.32
CA GLY A 88 13.21 -4.66 -8.25
C GLY A 88 14.59 -5.24 -8.52
N LEU A 89 15.19 -5.96 -7.57
CA LEU A 89 16.49 -6.63 -7.73
C LEU A 89 16.34 -7.99 -8.41
N VAL A 90 15.29 -8.74 -8.11
CA VAL A 90 15.08 -10.10 -8.63
C VAL A 90 14.57 -10.08 -10.08
N ALA A 91 13.72 -9.12 -10.45
CA ALA A 91 13.14 -9.04 -11.80
C ALA A 91 14.19 -8.98 -12.92
N PRO A 92 15.20 -8.08 -12.89
CA PRO A 92 16.22 -8.02 -13.95
C PRO A 92 17.10 -9.28 -13.99
N ALA A 93 17.37 -9.91 -12.84
CA ALA A 93 18.13 -11.16 -12.78
C ALA A 93 17.38 -12.32 -13.45
N MET A 94 16.07 -12.41 -13.22
CA MET A 94 15.21 -13.41 -13.87
C MET A 94 15.07 -13.19 -15.38
N ASP A 95 14.98 -11.93 -15.82
CA ASP A 95 14.91 -11.60 -17.24
C ASP A 95 16.23 -11.91 -17.96
N ALA A 96 17.37 -11.68 -17.32
CA ALA A 96 18.68 -12.06 -17.85
C ALA A 96 18.80 -13.58 -18.05
N ILE A 97 18.34 -14.37 -17.06
CA ILE A 97 18.34 -15.84 -17.14
C ILE A 97 17.41 -16.32 -18.26
N LYS A 98 16.21 -15.75 -18.40
CA LYS A 98 15.27 -16.08 -19.47
C LYS A 98 15.82 -15.77 -20.86
N ARG A 99 16.46 -14.61 -21.05
CA ARG A 99 17.10 -14.22 -22.33
C ARG A 99 18.24 -15.17 -22.68
N THR A 100 19.06 -15.58 -21.72
CA THR A 100 20.16 -16.51 -21.93
C THR A 100 19.66 -17.92 -22.27
N ALA A 101 18.61 -18.38 -21.62
CA ALA A 101 18.01 -19.69 -21.89
C ALA A 101 17.34 -19.75 -23.28
N LEU A 102 16.57 -18.70 -23.65
CA LEU A 102 15.94 -18.58 -24.97
C LEU A 102 16.96 -18.44 -26.10
N GLY A 103 18.04 -17.64 -25.89
CA GLY A 103 19.10 -17.46 -26.88
C GLY A 103 19.90 -18.73 -27.17
N ARG A 104 20.08 -19.61 -26.17
CA ARG A 104 20.76 -20.91 -26.36
C ARG A 104 19.93 -21.93 -27.11
N THR A 105 18.61 -21.94 -26.90
CA THR A 105 17.69 -22.85 -27.62
C THR A 105 17.43 -22.42 -29.06
N ALA A 106 17.37 -21.12 -29.33
CA ALA A 106 17.13 -20.60 -30.69
C ALA A 106 18.39 -20.63 -31.58
N GLY A 107 19.58 -20.55 -30.98
CA GLY A 107 20.86 -20.59 -31.70
C GLY A 107 21.25 -21.96 -32.31
N ALA A 108 20.47 -23.01 -31.99
CA ALA A 108 20.74 -24.36 -32.50
C ALA A 108 20.33 -24.59 -33.97
N ILE A 109 19.58 -23.64 -34.60
CA ILE A 109 19.17 -23.74 -36.03
C ILE A 109 19.60 -22.48 -36.75
N PRO A 110 20.70 -22.53 -37.55
CA PRO A 110 21.37 -21.33 -38.11
C PRO A 110 20.60 -20.57 -39.19
N ALA A 111 19.57 -21.13 -39.80
CA ALA A 111 18.85 -20.50 -40.91
C ALA A 111 17.51 -19.85 -40.54
N VAL A 112 16.86 -20.32 -39.45
CA VAL A 112 15.52 -19.87 -39.06
C VAL A 112 15.54 -19.11 -37.73
N GLY A 113 16.61 -19.24 -36.95
CA GLY A 113 16.76 -18.69 -35.61
C GLY A 113 16.64 -17.17 -35.52
N ASN A 114 17.16 -16.43 -36.51
CA ASN A 114 17.11 -14.95 -36.49
C ASN A 114 15.70 -14.41 -36.72
N ALA A 115 14.92 -15.01 -37.64
CA ALA A 115 13.53 -14.58 -37.88
C ALA A 115 12.58 -14.93 -36.73
N VAL A 116 12.75 -16.12 -36.16
CA VAL A 116 11.96 -16.54 -34.97
C VAL A 116 12.31 -15.70 -33.75
N ASN A 117 13.59 -15.37 -33.55
CA ASN A 117 14.02 -14.49 -32.47
C ASN A 117 13.44 -13.07 -32.61
N ALA A 118 13.45 -12.50 -33.83
CA ALA A 118 12.90 -11.17 -34.09
C ALA A 118 11.39 -11.12 -33.82
N VAL A 119 10.64 -12.12 -34.26
CA VAL A 119 9.20 -12.23 -34.01
C VAL A 119 8.90 -12.43 -32.52
N THR A 120 9.68 -13.27 -31.84
CA THR A 120 9.52 -13.50 -30.39
C THR A 120 9.85 -12.24 -29.59
N GLU A 121 10.88 -11.50 -29.97
CA GLU A 121 11.23 -10.23 -29.34
C GLU A 121 10.12 -9.18 -29.53
N LEU A 122 9.53 -9.13 -30.70
CA LEU A 122 8.44 -8.21 -31.04
C LEU A 122 7.17 -8.52 -30.24
N ILE A 123 6.82 -9.81 -30.10
CA ILE A 123 5.69 -10.27 -29.28
C ILE A 123 5.94 -9.98 -27.79
N LEU A 124 7.17 -10.24 -27.30
CA LEU A 124 7.54 -9.94 -25.91
C LEU A 124 7.51 -8.42 -25.63
N ALA A 125 8.02 -7.60 -26.54
CA ALA A 125 7.98 -6.16 -26.43
C ALA A 125 6.52 -5.64 -26.42
N GLY A 126 5.67 -6.17 -27.30
CA GLY A 126 4.23 -5.86 -27.33
C GLY A 126 3.52 -6.24 -26.05
N ALA A 127 3.79 -7.43 -25.51
CA ALA A 127 3.22 -7.90 -24.25
C ALA A 127 3.66 -7.04 -23.05
N LEU A 128 4.93 -6.63 -23.01
CA LEU A 128 5.45 -5.70 -21.98
C LEU A 128 4.80 -4.32 -22.08
N LEU A 129 4.60 -3.82 -23.29
CA LEU A 129 3.94 -2.53 -23.52
C LEU A 129 2.48 -2.56 -23.00
N VAL A 130 1.73 -3.59 -23.37
CA VAL A 130 0.34 -3.78 -22.90
C VAL A 130 0.29 -3.89 -21.38
N LYS A 131 1.20 -4.68 -20.77
CA LYS A 131 1.29 -4.81 -19.32
C LYS A 131 1.55 -3.47 -18.63
N ASN A 132 2.48 -2.67 -19.16
CA ASN A 132 2.82 -1.37 -18.59
C ASN A 132 1.68 -0.36 -18.74
N CYS A 133 0.98 -0.35 -19.89
CA CYS A 133 -0.20 0.49 -20.10
C CYS A 133 -1.36 0.12 -19.16
N LEU A 134 -1.62 -1.18 -18.98
CA LEU A 134 -2.64 -1.66 -18.05
C LEU A 134 -2.28 -1.31 -16.59
N GLY A 135 -1.00 -1.46 -16.21
CA GLY A 135 -0.51 -1.07 -14.90
C GLY A 135 -0.67 0.43 -14.64
N ALA A 136 -0.29 1.27 -15.61
CA ALA A 136 -0.45 2.71 -15.51
C ALA A 136 -1.93 3.14 -15.40
N MET A 137 -2.82 2.53 -16.21
CA MET A 137 -4.26 2.77 -16.10
C MET A 137 -4.81 2.35 -14.73
N ALA A 138 -4.41 1.21 -14.22
CA ALA A 138 -4.83 0.73 -12.91
C ALA A 138 -4.43 1.70 -11.80
N VAL A 139 -3.19 2.20 -11.82
CA VAL A 139 -2.70 3.20 -10.85
C VAL A 139 -3.52 4.50 -10.93
N VAL A 140 -3.81 5.00 -12.13
CA VAL A 140 -4.62 6.22 -12.30
C VAL A 140 -6.04 6.03 -11.77
N VAL A 141 -6.68 4.90 -12.07
CA VAL A 141 -8.02 4.57 -11.57
C VAL A 141 -8.01 4.46 -10.03
N LEU A 142 -6.98 3.85 -9.46
CA LEU A 142 -6.82 3.69 -8.02
C LEU A 142 -6.67 5.05 -7.32
N LEU A 143 -5.81 5.93 -7.84
CA LEU A 143 -5.63 7.29 -7.33
C LEU A 143 -6.92 8.12 -7.40
N LEU A 144 -7.69 8.00 -8.49
CA LEU A 144 -8.97 8.68 -8.63
C LEU A 144 -10.02 8.13 -7.64
N ALA A 145 -10.04 6.83 -7.42
CA ALA A 145 -10.93 6.20 -6.46
C ALA A 145 -10.60 6.60 -5.00
N GLY A 146 -9.32 6.69 -4.65
CA GLY A 146 -8.85 7.10 -3.32
C GLY A 146 -8.96 8.61 -3.07
N ALA A 147 -8.92 9.43 -4.11
CA ALA A 147 -9.01 10.89 -3.98
C ALA A 147 -10.30 11.35 -3.28
N GLY A 148 -11.43 10.69 -3.54
CA GLY A 148 -12.72 11.03 -2.91
C GLY A 148 -12.67 10.96 -1.38
N PRO A 149 -12.39 9.79 -0.76
CA PRO A 149 -12.26 9.66 0.69
C PRO A 149 -11.17 10.57 1.29
N VAL A 150 -10.02 10.70 0.62
CA VAL A 150 -8.91 11.55 1.08
C VAL A 150 -9.33 13.00 1.19
N ILE A 151 -9.98 13.55 0.17
CA ILE A 151 -10.50 14.93 0.18
C ILE A 151 -11.57 15.08 1.26
N HIS A 152 -12.47 14.12 1.38
CA HIS A 152 -13.54 14.16 2.37
C HIS A 152 -13.01 14.23 3.81
N TYR A 153 -12.13 13.32 4.21
CA TYR A 153 -11.54 13.33 5.55
C TYR A 153 -10.59 14.52 5.77
N GLY A 154 -9.91 14.99 4.73
CA GLY A 154 -9.09 16.18 4.78
C GLY A 154 -9.91 17.44 5.09
N LEU A 155 -11.01 17.65 4.35
CA LEU A 155 -11.95 18.74 4.57
C LEU A 155 -12.62 18.65 5.94
N LEU A 156 -12.99 17.43 6.36
CA LEU A 156 -13.62 17.20 7.66
C LEU A 156 -12.66 17.55 8.80
N SER A 157 -11.40 17.12 8.73
CA SER A 157 -10.36 17.47 9.71
C SER A 157 -10.15 18.98 9.80
N LEU A 158 -10.06 19.65 8.63
CA LEU A 158 -9.90 21.10 8.58
C LEU A 158 -11.12 21.82 9.18
N SER A 159 -12.34 21.36 8.84
CA SER A 159 -13.58 21.94 9.35
C SER A 159 -13.68 21.85 10.88
N TYR A 160 -13.35 20.69 11.47
CA TYR A 160 -13.36 20.54 12.93
C TYR A 160 -12.31 21.41 13.61
N ARG A 161 -11.11 21.55 13.05
CA ARG A 161 -10.07 22.44 13.57
C ARG A 161 -10.49 23.90 13.47
N PHE A 162 -11.12 24.29 12.38
CA PHE A 162 -11.64 25.65 12.20
C PHE A 162 -12.79 25.93 13.17
N LEU A 163 -13.74 25.00 13.33
CA LEU A 163 -14.81 25.13 14.32
C LEU A 163 -14.25 25.27 15.75
N GLY A 164 -13.25 24.47 16.10
CA GLY A 164 -12.58 24.56 17.39
C GLY A 164 -11.93 25.92 17.63
N ALA A 165 -11.27 26.49 16.61
CA ALA A 165 -10.66 27.81 16.68
C ALA A 165 -11.71 28.93 16.85
N VAL A 166 -12.81 28.88 16.13
CA VAL A 166 -13.92 29.86 16.22
C VAL A 166 -14.69 29.72 17.54
N ALA A 167 -14.84 28.51 18.04
CA ALA A 167 -15.54 28.25 19.30
C ALA A 167 -14.70 28.65 20.54
N GLN A 168 -13.38 28.75 20.41
CA GLN A 168 -12.48 29.02 21.51
C GLN A 168 -12.81 30.27 22.39
N PRO A 169 -13.21 31.43 21.81
CA PRO A 169 -13.52 32.61 22.59
C PRO A 169 -14.89 32.57 23.29
N VAL A 170 -15.81 31.67 22.87
CA VAL A 170 -17.22 31.68 23.30
C VAL A 170 -17.59 30.42 24.06
N SER A 171 -16.85 29.33 23.88
CA SER A 171 -17.21 28.01 24.37
C SER A 171 -16.33 27.52 25.51
N ASP A 172 -16.86 26.54 26.29
CA ASP A 172 -16.11 25.86 27.34
C ASP A 172 -14.90 25.11 26.78
N LYS A 173 -13.79 25.14 27.50
CA LYS A 173 -12.53 24.45 27.14
C LYS A 173 -12.73 22.97 26.80
N ARG A 174 -13.73 22.32 27.42
CA ARG A 174 -14.07 20.92 27.17
C ARG A 174 -14.65 20.70 25.77
N ILE A 175 -15.56 21.59 25.34
CA ILE A 175 -16.18 21.53 24.03
C ILE A 175 -15.14 21.80 22.93
N VAL A 176 -14.30 22.80 23.16
CA VAL A 176 -13.19 23.11 22.25
C VAL A 176 -12.21 21.91 22.15
N GLY A 177 -11.89 21.26 23.29
CA GLY A 177 -11.09 20.07 23.35
C GLY A 177 -11.71 18.91 22.55
N CYS A 178 -13.00 18.65 22.71
CA CYS A 178 -13.70 17.61 21.91
C CYS A 178 -13.66 17.89 20.41
N LEU A 179 -13.86 19.14 19.98
CA LEU A 179 -13.77 19.54 18.58
C LEU A 179 -12.34 19.34 18.03
N GLY A 180 -11.33 19.70 18.82
CA GLY A 180 -9.92 19.44 18.49
C GLY A 180 -9.64 17.96 18.27
N THR A 181 -10.09 17.12 19.19
CA THR A 181 -9.95 15.65 19.12
C THR A 181 -10.65 15.05 17.90
N MET A 182 -11.85 15.54 17.55
CA MET A 182 -12.51 15.13 16.31
C MET A 182 -11.67 15.47 15.07
N GLY A 183 -11.08 16.65 15.04
CA GLY A 183 -10.16 17.06 13.98
C GLY A 183 -8.91 16.18 13.89
N GLU A 184 -8.33 15.80 15.04
CA GLU A 184 -7.19 14.88 15.12
C GLU A 184 -7.56 13.46 14.69
N GLY A 185 -8.72 12.95 15.11
CA GLY A 185 -9.26 11.67 14.69
C GLY A 185 -9.46 11.59 13.18
N CYS A 186 -10.06 12.63 12.58
CA CYS A 186 -10.19 12.72 11.13
C CYS A 186 -8.83 12.78 10.43
N ALA A 187 -7.83 13.46 10.98
CA ALA A 187 -6.48 13.51 10.45
C ALA A 187 -5.78 12.15 10.54
N LEU A 188 -6.04 11.38 11.60
CA LEU A 188 -5.52 10.02 11.76
C LEU A 188 -6.14 9.06 10.73
N LEU A 189 -7.46 9.14 10.52
CA LEU A 189 -8.15 8.39 9.46
C LEU A 189 -7.63 8.76 8.07
N LEU A 190 -7.39 10.04 7.81
CA LEU A 190 -6.77 10.52 6.57
C LEU A 190 -5.39 9.89 6.35
N ARG A 191 -4.57 9.82 7.40
CA ARG A 191 -3.25 9.19 7.36
C ARG A 191 -3.34 7.69 7.05
N ILE A 192 -4.30 6.98 7.67
CA ILE A 192 -4.56 5.58 7.40
C ILE A 192 -4.95 5.37 5.93
N MET A 193 -5.87 6.19 5.41
CA MET A 193 -6.33 6.13 4.02
C MET A 193 -5.18 6.38 3.03
N LEU A 194 -4.39 7.43 3.25
CA LEU A 194 -3.21 7.73 2.42
C LEU A 194 -2.19 6.58 2.43
N THR A 195 -1.96 5.98 3.60
CA THR A 195 -1.04 4.83 3.71
C THR A 195 -1.59 3.62 2.97
N ALA A 196 -2.89 3.33 3.09
CA ALA A 196 -3.54 2.24 2.37
C ALA A 196 -3.47 2.44 0.86
N GLU A 197 -3.73 3.66 0.38
CA GLU A 197 -3.64 4.01 -1.03
C GLU A 197 -2.21 3.88 -1.58
N MET A 198 -1.22 4.36 -0.82
CA MET A 198 0.20 4.17 -1.13
C MET A 198 0.57 2.68 -1.20
N LEU A 199 0.09 1.86 -0.26
CA LEU A 199 0.32 0.42 -0.26
C LEU A 199 -0.30 -0.25 -1.48
N CYS A 200 -1.52 0.14 -1.87
CA CYS A 200 -2.17 -0.35 -3.08
C CYS A 200 -1.37 0.03 -4.35
N VAL A 201 -0.96 1.28 -4.48
CA VAL A 201 -0.16 1.76 -5.63
C VAL A 201 1.20 1.04 -5.71
N LEU A 202 1.85 0.80 -4.58
CA LEU A 202 3.12 0.07 -4.53
C LEU A 202 2.99 -1.41 -4.89
N THR A 203 1.81 -2.00 -4.73
CA THR A 203 1.57 -3.41 -5.03
C THR A 203 1.37 -3.67 -6.52
N PHE A 204 0.88 -2.68 -7.26
CA PHE A 204 0.70 -2.72 -8.72
C PHE A 204 1.96 -2.38 -9.49
#